data_2cb080e316bd47ea7259c1e44d2c39c9
#
_entry.id   2cb080e316bd47ea7259c1e44d2c39c9
#
_cell.length_a   1.000
_cell.length_b   1.000
_cell.length_c   1.000
_cell.angle_alpha   90.00
_cell.angle_beta   90.00
_cell.angle_gamma   90.00
#
_symmetry.space_group_name_H-M   'P 1'
#
loop_
_entity.id
_entity.type
_entity.pdbx_description
1 polymer ?
#
loop_
_entity_poly.entity_id
_entity_poly.type
_entity_poly.pdbx_seq_one_letter_code
_entity_poly.pdbx_strand_id
1 'polypeptide(L)'
;NGALPVEISHASFELFCCALWRRNKVVYTFDDTLAAELVQQADEWDDSDNLPIEVLLHPPYRCAFISCSGVIDPEIIGFFPFIVRDMDKGTPVFYVCVVYKTFSTLTMPLYLNGLTVGDCINATTKAANRAKHPDGYEVNLDRTTILRYLNLYLYICAANADIASTPAQTYRPRSAAAPIRDRFREVQSYDTGLAIGSALRRAQAEEKNTKAQQRGTARRRSGHIRTHTQ
;
A
#
# COMPACT_ATOMS: atom_id res chain seq x y z
N ASN A 1 4.80 -32.19 20.94
CA ASN A 1 5.07 -30.99 20.18
C ASN A 1 4.15 -30.98 18.96
N GLY A 2 2.88 -30.60 19.14
CA GLY A 2 1.92 -30.50 18.06
C GLY A 2 2.12 -29.14 17.36
N ALA A 3 2.60 -29.16 16.13
CA ALA A 3 2.51 -28.01 15.25
C ALA A 3 1.01 -27.70 15.07
N LEU A 4 0.60 -26.46 15.34
CA LEU A 4 -0.75 -26.01 15.09
C LEU A 4 -1.02 -26.14 13.57
N PRO A 5 -2.20 -26.63 13.15
CA PRO A 5 -2.51 -26.77 11.74
C PRO A 5 -2.40 -25.44 11.00
N VAL A 6 -1.90 -25.46 9.78
CA VAL A 6 -1.70 -24.27 8.93
C VAL A 6 -3.00 -23.48 8.70
N GLU A 7 -4.16 -24.11 8.76
CA GLU A 7 -5.47 -23.46 8.67
C GLU A 7 -5.78 -22.45 9.80
N ILE A 8 -5.14 -22.59 10.97
CA ILE A 8 -5.25 -21.59 12.04
C ILE A 8 -4.51 -20.29 11.66
N SER A 9 -3.60 -20.33 10.72
CA SER A 9 -2.73 -19.20 10.42
C SER A 9 -3.46 -18.01 9.78
N HIS A 10 -4.35 -18.20 8.80
CA HIS A 10 -5.03 -17.09 8.13
C HIS A 10 -6.01 -16.37 9.05
N ALA A 11 -6.92 -17.07 9.69
CA ALA A 11 -7.84 -16.50 10.66
C ALA A 11 -7.11 -15.85 11.85
N SER A 12 -5.95 -16.38 12.23
CA SER A 12 -5.10 -15.83 13.28
C SER A 12 -4.48 -14.49 12.87
N PHE A 13 -4.05 -14.34 11.62
CA PHE A 13 -3.50 -13.07 11.12
C PHE A 13 -4.56 -11.99 11.02
N GLU A 14 -5.76 -12.30 10.56
CA GLU A 14 -6.88 -11.37 10.51
C GLU A 14 -7.26 -10.87 11.91
N LEU A 15 -7.39 -11.78 12.87
CA LEU A 15 -7.66 -11.42 14.26
C LEU A 15 -6.53 -10.59 14.86
N PHE A 16 -5.28 -10.89 14.53
CA PHE A 16 -4.12 -10.14 14.98
C PHE A 16 -4.12 -8.73 14.40
N CYS A 17 -4.37 -8.56 13.10
CA CYS A 17 -4.56 -7.27 12.46
C CYS A 17 -5.65 -6.44 13.14
N CYS A 18 -6.82 -7.05 13.35
CA CYS A 18 -7.93 -6.40 14.03
C CYS A 18 -7.56 -5.97 15.46
N ALA A 19 -6.85 -6.82 16.20
CA ALA A 19 -6.42 -6.53 17.56
C ALA A 19 -5.40 -5.38 17.62
N LEU A 20 -4.45 -5.35 16.68
CA LEU A 20 -3.47 -4.26 16.57
C LEU A 20 -4.14 -2.95 16.18
N TRP A 21 -4.99 -2.97 15.15
CA TRP A 21 -5.68 -1.78 14.67
C TRP A 21 -6.62 -1.18 15.71
N ARG A 22 -7.36 -2.01 16.45
CA ARG A 22 -8.27 -1.55 17.53
C ARG A 22 -7.57 -0.74 18.61
N ARG A 23 -6.27 -0.85 18.76
CA ARG A 23 -5.50 -0.05 19.73
C ARG A 23 -5.45 1.43 19.35
N ASN A 24 -5.30 1.72 18.07
CA ASN A 24 -5.09 3.08 17.57
C ASN A 24 -6.25 3.59 16.72
N LYS A 25 -6.96 2.68 16.00
CA LYS A 25 -8.06 2.97 15.07
C LYS A 25 -7.68 4.06 14.04
N VAL A 26 -6.50 3.92 13.45
CA VAL A 26 -5.97 4.88 12.48
C VAL A 26 -6.34 4.45 11.08
N VAL A 27 -6.77 5.43 10.27
CA VAL A 27 -7.07 5.29 8.84
C VAL A 27 -6.30 6.37 8.08
N TYR A 28 -5.56 5.96 7.06
CA TYR A 28 -4.96 6.84 6.06
C TYR A 28 -5.75 6.73 4.77
N THR A 29 -6.13 7.87 4.20
CA THR A 29 -6.79 7.92 2.90
C THR A 29 -5.88 8.65 1.92
N PHE A 30 -5.38 7.93 0.93
CA PHE A 30 -4.51 8.51 -0.09
C PHE A 30 -5.29 9.35 -1.10
N ASP A 31 -4.66 10.44 -1.55
CA ASP A 31 -5.03 11.11 -2.79
C ASP A 31 -4.77 10.14 -3.96
N ASP A 32 -5.76 9.95 -4.83
CA ASP A 32 -5.70 8.94 -5.91
C ASP A 32 -4.54 9.19 -6.88
N THR A 33 -4.19 10.45 -7.14
CA THR A 33 -3.11 10.81 -8.07
C THR A 33 -1.75 10.47 -7.47
N LEU A 34 -1.55 10.78 -6.17
CA LEU A 34 -0.32 10.39 -5.49
C LEU A 34 -0.23 8.88 -5.35
N ALA A 35 -1.31 8.21 -4.97
CA ALA A 35 -1.30 6.76 -4.85
C ALA A 35 -0.94 6.07 -6.17
N ALA A 36 -1.50 6.53 -7.30
CA ALA A 36 -1.17 6.01 -8.63
C ALA A 36 0.31 6.23 -8.97
N GLU A 37 0.87 7.38 -8.65
CA GLU A 37 2.29 7.68 -8.86
C GLU A 37 3.20 6.76 -8.03
N LEU A 38 2.86 6.56 -6.76
CA LEU A 38 3.62 5.64 -5.88
C LEU A 38 3.53 4.18 -6.34
N VAL A 39 2.39 3.77 -6.85
CA VAL A 39 2.21 2.43 -7.45
C VAL A 39 3.08 2.28 -8.70
N GLN A 40 3.11 3.28 -9.57
CA GLN A 40 3.97 3.27 -10.75
C GLN A 40 5.46 3.24 -10.37
N GLN A 41 5.89 4.03 -9.40
CA GLN A 41 7.27 4.00 -8.89
C GLN A 41 7.66 2.61 -8.38
N ALA A 42 6.75 1.92 -7.70
CA ALA A 42 7.00 0.56 -7.22
C ALA A 42 7.20 -0.46 -8.37
N ASP A 43 6.55 -0.24 -9.50
CA ASP A 43 6.70 -1.08 -10.70
C ASP A 43 8.08 -0.91 -11.37
N GLU A 44 8.75 0.23 -11.13
CA GLU A 44 10.08 0.55 -11.65
C GLU A 44 11.21 -0.02 -10.79
N TRP A 45 10.91 -0.51 -9.57
CA TRP A 45 11.93 -1.07 -8.69
C TRP A 45 12.52 -2.37 -9.24
N ASP A 46 13.84 -2.46 -9.22
CA ASP A 46 14.57 -3.67 -9.58
C ASP A 46 15.14 -4.41 -8.35
N ASP A 47 15.77 -5.56 -8.56
CA ASP A 47 16.29 -6.38 -7.48
C ASP A 47 17.51 -5.76 -6.78
N SER A 48 18.18 -4.80 -7.40
CA SER A 48 19.34 -4.09 -6.84
C SER A 48 18.96 -2.89 -5.98
N ASP A 49 17.70 -2.44 -6.04
CA ASP A 49 17.23 -1.29 -5.26
C ASP A 49 17.29 -1.57 -3.76
N ASN A 50 17.79 -0.59 -3.02
CA ASN A 50 17.88 -0.68 -1.57
C ASN A 50 16.51 -0.40 -0.93
N LEU A 51 16.10 -1.28 -0.01
CA LEU A 51 14.94 -1.05 0.84
C LEU A 51 15.33 -0.30 2.12
N PRO A 52 14.68 0.82 2.45
CA PRO A 52 14.93 1.56 3.68
C PRO A 52 14.28 0.85 4.88
N ILE A 53 14.79 -0.33 5.25
CA ILE A 53 14.21 -1.20 6.29
C ILE A 53 14.10 -0.48 7.63
N GLU A 54 15.07 0.34 7.98
CA GLU A 54 15.04 1.13 9.23
C GLU A 54 13.80 2.05 9.29
N VAL A 55 13.38 2.62 8.17
CA VAL A 55 12.17 3.45 8.09
C VAL A 55 10.93 2.60 8.33
N LEU A 56 10.87 1.41 7.75
CA LEU A 56 9.76 0.46 7.93
C LEU A 56 9.64 -0.02 9.39
N LEU A 57 10.77 -0.19 10.09
CA LEU A 57 10.78 -0.67 11.47
C LEU A 57 10.28 0.37 12.49
N HIS A 58 10.18 1.64 12.09
CA HIS A 58 9.75 2.74 12.96
C HIS A 58 8.49 3.45 12.44
N PRO A 59 7.39 2.71 12.16
CA PRO A 59 6.16 3.31 11.66
C PRO A 59 5.52 4.22 12.71
N PRO A 60 4.77 5.24 12.31
CA PRO A 60 4.03 6.09 13.24
C PRO A 60 2.99 5.32 14.05
N TYR A 61 2.44 4.25 13.48
CA TYR A 61 1.53 3.31 14.14
C TYR A 61 1.85 1.87 13.75
N ARG A 62 1.77 0.96 14.70
CA ARG A 62 2.09 -0.46 14.48
C ARG A 62 1.19 -1.15 13.46
N CYS A 63 -0.04 -0.66 13.33
CA CYS A 63 -1.01 -1.10 12.34
C CYS A 63 -2.00 0.04 12.10
N ALA A 64 -2.23 0.38 10.85
CA ALA A 64 -3.22 1.35 10.42
C ALA A 64 -3.99 0.76 9.22
N PHE A 65 -5.20 1.21 8.96
CA PHE A 65 -5.87 0.92 7.69
C PHE A 65 -5.43 1.94 6.66
N ILE A 66 -4.96 1.49 5.51
CA ILE A 66 -4.61 2.33 4.38
C ILE A 66 -5.66 2.15 3.31
N SER A 67 -6.45 3.20 3.07
CA SER A 67 -7.45 3.24 2.01
C SER A 67 -6.79 3.71 0.71
N CYS A 68 -6.82 2.85 -0.30
CA CYS A 68 -6.29 3.09 -1.64
C CYS A 68 -7.26 2.52 -2.70
N SER A 69 -8.55 2.74 -2.50
CA SER A 69 -9.62 2.10 -3.28
C SER A 69 -9.43 2.28 -4.78
N GLY A 70 -9.34 1.17 -5.49
CA GLY A 70 -9.26 1.13 -6.96
C GLY A 70 -7.92 1.51 -7.58
N VAL A 71 -6.89 1.89 -6.81
CA VAL A 71 -5.58 2.31 -7.36
C VAL A 71 -4.71 1.10 -7.74
N ILE A 72 -4.65 0.08 -6.89
CA ILE A 72 -3.89 -1.15 -7.17
C ILE A 72 -4.75 -2.13 -7.96
N ASP A 73 -5.98 -2.34 -7.50
CA ASP A 73 -6.99 -3.21 -8.10
C ASP A 73 -8.37 -2.65 -7.78
N PRO A 74 -9.32 -2.59 -8.74
CA PRO A 74 -10.69 -2.10 -8.54
C PRO A 74 -11.46 -2.79 -7.41
N GLU A 75 -11.15 -4.05 -7.11
CA GLU A 75 -11.84 -4.83 -6.08
C GLU A 75 -11.27 -4.62 -4.67
N ILE A 76 -10.16 -3.89 -4.52
CA ILE A 76 -9.50 -3.65 -3.25
C ILE A 76 -9.99 -2.32 -2.65
N ILE A 77 -10.41 -2.35 -1.38
CA ILE A 77 -10.76 -1.15 -0.61
C ILE A 77 -9.53 -0.55 0.08
N GLY A 78 -8.61 -1.40 0.53
CA GLY A 78 -7.42 -0.99 1.24
C GLY A 78 -6.72 -2.18 1.90
N PHE A 79 -5.79 -1.87 2.77
CA PHE A 79 -4.99 -2.90 3.43
C PHE A 79 -4.52 -2.48 4.82
N PHE A 80 -4.13 -3.47 5.62
CA PHE A 80 -3.48 -3.29 6.90
C PHE A 80 -2.02 -3.72 6.81
N PRO A 81 -1.05 -2.80 6.84
CA PRO A 81 0.36 -3.14 6.99
C PRO A 81 0.72 -3.35 8.45
N PHE A 82 1.56 -4.33 8.72
CA PHE A 82 2.17 -4.52 10.04
C PHE A 82 3.47 -5.31 9.94
N ILE A 83 4.33 -5.16 10.93
CA ILE A 83 5.60 -5.86 11.00
C ILE A 83 5.63 -6.73 12.25
N VAL A 84 6.03 -7.99 12.06
CA VAL A 84 6.24 -8.96 13.13
C VAL A 84 7.65 -9.53 13.00
N ARG A 85 8.26 -9.92 14.09
CA ARG A 85 9.50 -10.68 14.03
C ARG A 85 9.20 -12.17 13.96
N ASP A 86 9.83 -12.84 13.00
CA ASP A 86 9.83 -14.30 12.93
C ASP A 86 10.37 -14.87 14.26
N MET A 87 9.60 -15.77 14.87
CA MET A 87 9.93 -16.29 16.23
C MET A 87 11.21 -17.10 16.23
N ASP A 88 11.54 -17.79 15.12
CA ASP A 88 12.70 -18.70 15.05
C ASP A 88 13.99 -17.96 14.72
N LYS A 89 13.90 -16.91 13.89
CA LYS A 89 15.09 -16.22 13.34
C LYS A 89 15.23 -14.78 13.81
N GLY A 90 14.22 -14.22 14.45
CA GLY A 90 14.18 -12.81 14.81
C GLY A 90 14.12 -11.85 13.62
N THR A 91 14.03 -12.37 12.39
CA THR A 91 13.94 -11.57 11.16
C THR A 91 12.63 -10.80 11.13
N PRO A 92 12.62 -9.50 10.83
CA PRO A 92 11.39 -8.76 10.66
C PRO A 92 10.69 -9.22 9.37
N VAL A 93 9.38 -9.40 9.46
CA VAL A 93 8.51 -9.76 8.33
C VAL A 93 7.44 -8.70 8.21
N PHE A 94 7.38 -8.06 7.06
CA PHE A 94 6.32 -7.15 6.69
C PHE A 94 5.14 -7.94 6.18
N TYR A 95 3.98 -7.75 6.78
CA TYR A 95 2.74 -8.36 6.35
C TYR A 95 1.80 -7.31 5.80
N VAL A 96 1.12 -7.66 4.73
CA VAL A 96 0.02 -6.90 4.16
C VAL A 96 -1.24 -7.74 4.21
N CYS A 97 -2.24 -7.31 4.98
CA CYS A 97 -3.57 -7.91 4.96
C CYS A 97 -4.47 -7.04 4.08
N VAL A 98 -4.71 -7.48 2.85
CA VAL A 98 -5.52 -6.81 1.84
C VAL A 98 -6.99 -7.06 2.13
N VAL A 99 -7.83 -6.04 1.97
CA VAL A 99 -9.28 -6.12 2.17
C VAL A 99 -9.99 -5.83 0.84
N TYR A 100 -10.78 -6.79 0.39
CA TYR A 100 -11.57 -6.69 -0.83
C TYR A 100 -12.98 -6.15 -0.56
N LYS A 101 -13.66 -5.65 -1.60
CA LYS A 101 -15.07 -5.19 -1.54
C LYS A 101 -16.03 -6.27 -1.06
N THR A 102 -15.70 -7.53 -1.29
CA THR A 102 -16.44 -8.70 -0.79
C THR A 102 -16.23 -8.98 0.70
N PHE A 103 -15.41 -8.15 1.38
CA PHE A 103 -14.93 -8.34 2.75
C PHE A 103 -14.10 -9.62 2.95
N SER A 104 -13.68 -10.28 1.86
CA SER A 104 -12.61 -11.27 1.94
C SER A 104 -11.27 -10.58 2.15
N THR A 105 -10.31 -11.34 2.67
CA THR A 105 -8.96 -10.84 2.93
C THR A 105 -7.91 -11.75 2.32
N LEU A 106 -6.76 -11.17 1.99
CA LEU A 106 -5.56 -11.90 1.57
C LEU A 106 -4.37 -11.36 2.35
N THR A 107 -3.62 -12.24 3.00
CA THR A 107 -2.41 -11.85 3.73
C THR A 107 -1.17 -12.29 2.99
N MET A 108 -0.26 -11.35 2.72
CA MET A 108 0.99 -11.56 2.03
C MET A 108 2.16 -11.18 2.94
N PRO A 109 3.16 -12.07 3.14
CA PRO A 109 4.39 -11.77 3.86
C PRO A 109 5.48 -11.25 2.92
N LEU A 110 6.38 -10.40 3.44
CA LEU A 110 7.66 -10.06 2.84
C LEU A 110 8.73 -10.10 3.93
N TYR A 111 9.66 -11.05 3.83
CA TYR A 111 10.77 -11.16 4.78
C TYR A 111 11.79 -10.05 4.53
N LEU A 112 11.96 -9.16 5.49
CA LEU A 112 12.93 -8.06 5.43
C LEU A 112 14.32 -8.57 5.83
N ASN A 113 14.85 -9.49 5.03
CA ASN A 113 16.12 -10.16 5.27
C ASN A 113 17.12 -9.85 4.15
N GLY A 114 17.80 -8.74 4.27
CA GLY A 114 18.76 -8.21 3.30
C GLY A 114 18.58 -6.72 3.15
N LEU A 115 19.37 -6.11 2.29
CA LEU A 115 19.35 -4.67 2.05
C LEU A 115 18.60 -4.30 0.78
N THR A 116 18.41 -5.26 -0.13
CA THR A 116 17.82 -5.01 -1.45
C THR A 116 16.44 -5.65 -1.59
N VAL A 117 15.70 -5.17 -2.59
CA VAL A 117 14.41 -5.75 -3.00
C VAL A 117 14.58 -7.24 -3.32
N GLY A 118 15.60 -7.58 -4.13
CA GLY A 118 15.89 -8.96 -4.53
C GLY A 118 16.18 -9.86 -3.33
N ASP A 119 16.94 -9.39 -2.34
CA ASP A 119 17.22 -10.16 -1.12
C ASP A 119 15.93 -10.50 -0.36
N CYS A 120 15.05 -9.52 -0.20
CA CYS A 120 13.79 -9.69 0.52
C CYS A 120 12.83 -10.63 -0.22
N ILE A 121 12.70 -10.49 -1.53
CA ILE A 121 11.88 -11.38 -2.37
C ILE A 121 12.42 -12.81 -2.34
N ASN A 122 13.73 -13.00 -2.50
CA ASN A 122 14.38 -14.30 -2.44
C ASN A 122 14.20 -14.97 -1.07
N ALA A 123 14.34 -14.20 0.03
CA ALA A 123 14.11 -14.70 1.38
C ALA A 123 12.67 -15.16 1.57
N THR A 124 11.71 -14.39 1.05
CA THR A 124 10.28 -14.71 1.12
C THR A 124 9.95 -15.97 0.33
N THR A 125 10.42 -16.08 -0.91
CA THR A 125 10.24 -17.27 -1.76
C THR A 125 10.84 -18.53 -1.11
N LYS A 126 12.05 -18.41 -0.53
CA LYS A 126 12.67 -19.52 0.21
C LYS A 126 11.86 -19.92 1.44
N ALA A 127 11.26 -18.97 2.16
CA ALA A 127 10.42 -19.26 3.32
C ALA A 127 9.13 -19.96 2.89
N ALA A 128 8.46 -19.47 1.84
CA ALA A 128 7.26 -20.08 1.27
C ALA A 128 7.48 -21.52 0.81
N ASN A 129 8.57 -21.77 0.09
CA ASN A 129 8.93 -23.11 -0.41
C ASN A 129 9.30 -24.10 0.72
N ARG A 130 9.79 -23.61 1.87
CA ARG A 130 10.04 -24.45 3.05
C ARG A 130 8.76 -24.84 3.78
N ALA A 131 7.78 -23.93 3.80
CA ALA A 131 6.48 -24.15 4.41
C ALA A 131 5.59 -25.12 3.61
N LYS A 132 6.19 -26.03 2.79
CA LYS A 132 5.52 -26.95 1.87
C LYS A 132 4.07 -27.20 2.27
N HIS A 133 3.16 -26.63 1.51
CA HIS A 133 1.76 -26.99 1.61
C HIS A 133 1.63 -28.51 1.39
N PRO A 134 0.86 -29.24 2.20
CA PRO A 134 0.63 -30.67 2.01
C PRO A 134 0.18 -31.03 0.59
N ASP A 135 -0.44 -30.08 -0.10
CA ASP A 135 -1.01 -30.23 -1.45
C ASP A 135 -0.08 -29.78 -2.58
N GLY A 136 1.19 -29.47 -2.30
CA GLY A 136 2.19 -29.13 -3.33
C GLY A 136 2.01 -27.78 -4.01
N TYR A 137 1.18 -26.90 -3.49
CA TYR A 137 1.04 -25.55 -4.03
C TYR A 137 2.33 -24.74 -3.81
N GLU A 138 2.91 -24.29 -4.92
CA GLU A 138 3.95 -23.25 -4.86
C GLU A 138 3.28 -21.93 -4.53
N VAL A 139 3.67 -21.32 -3.41
CA VAL A 139 3.25 -19.94 -3.08
C VAL A 139 4.01 -19.02 -4.04
N ASN A 140 3.35 -18.63 -5.11
CA ASN A 140 3.88 -17.64 -6.04
C ASN A 140 3.61 -16.26 -5.43
N LEU A 141 4.65 -15.66 -4.80
CA LEU A 141 4.57 -14.29 -4.34
C LEU A 141 4.51 -13.37 -5.56
N ASP A 142 3.40 -12.67 -5.74
CA ASP A 142 3.33 -11.60 -6.71
C ASP A 142 4.20 -10.42 -6.24
N ARG A 143 5.46 -10.42 -6.73
CA ARG A 143 6.47 -9.40 -6.44
C ARG A 143 5.92 -8.00 -6.64
N THR A 144 5.31 -7.76 -7.78
CA THR A 144 4.80 -6.44 -8.18
C THR A 144 3.75 -5.95 -7.20
N THR A 145 2.79 -6.80 -6.90
CA THR A 145 1.70 -6.44 -5.97
C THR A 145 2.21 -6.12 -4.57
N ILE A 146 3.11 -6.91 -3.99
CA ILE A 146 3.60 -6.63 -2.64
C ILE A 146 4.45 -5.36 -2.57
N LEU A 147 5.22 -5.04 -3.61
CA LEU A 147 6.03 -3.83 -3.66
C LEU A 147 5.17 -2.56 -3.79
N ARG A 148 4.04 -2.62 -4.47
CA ARG A 148 3.07 -1.52 -4.54
C ARG A 148 2.53 -1.17 -3.15
N TYR A 149 2.11 -2.16 -2.35
CA TYR A 149 1.69 -1.93 -0.97
C TYR A 149 2.82 -1.41 -0.10
N LEU A 150 4.01 -1.96 -0.28
CA LEU A 150 5.20 -1.55 0.46
C LEU A 150 5.53 -0.07 0.20
N ASN A 151 5.46 0.39 -1.05
CA ASN A 151 5.76 1.78 -1.39
C ASN A 151 4.73 2.77 -0.82
N LEU A 152 3.45 2.43 -0.85
CA LEU A 152 2.42 3.22 -0.16
C LEU A 152 2.68 3.31 1.35
N TYR A 153 3.11 2.21 1.97
CA TYR A 153 3.41 2.21 3.39
C TYR A 153 4.70 2.98 3.72
N LEU A 154 5.74 2.85 2.90
CA LEU A 154 6.98 3.63 3.03
C LEU A 154 6.71 5.13 3.00
N TYR A 155 5.82 5.59 2.12
CA TYR A 155 5.43 6.99 2.08
C TYR A 155 4.88 7.46 3.44
N ILE A 156 4.00 6.69 4.07
CA ILE A 156 3.44 7.03 5.39
C ILE A 156 4.54 7.05 6.48
N CYS A 157 5.54 6.19 6.35
CA CYS A 157 6.66 6.12 7.31
C CYS A 157 7.69 7.25 7.10
N ALA A 158 7.65 7.96 5.97
CA ALA A 158 8.60 9.03 5.67
C ALA A 158 8.36 10.25 6.56
N ALA A 159 9.44 10.85 7.07
CA ALA A 159 9.37 11.99 7.99
C ALA A 159 8.74 13.25 7.36
N ASN A 160 8.76 13.36 6.04
CA ASN A 160 8.26 14.50 5.26
C ASN A 160 6.98 14.15 4.47
N ALA A 161 6.28 13.09 4.85
CA ALA A 161 5.02 12.73 4.21
C ALA A 161 3.98 13.86 4.37
N ASP A 162 3.26 14.15 3.28
CA ASP A 162 2.15 15.10 3.28
C ASP A 162 0.92 14.42 3.90
N ILE A 163 0.80 14.51 5.22
CA ILE A 163 -0.26 13.88 6.01
C ILE A 163 -0.95 14.96 6.84
N ALA A 164 -2.25 15.13 6.61
CA ALA A 164 -3.09 16.05 7.35
C ALA A 164 -4.15 15.29 8.16
N SER A 165 -4.35 15.70 9.42
CA SER A 165 -5.45 15.14 10.20
C SER A 165 -6.79 15.60 9.64
N THR A 166 -7.65 14.63 9.27
CA THR A 166 -9.04 14.94 8.91
C THR A 166 -9.82 15.24 10.19
N PRO A 167 -10.58 16.33 10.25
CA PRO A 167 -11.45 16.61 11.39
C PRO A 167 -12.33 15.37 11.67
N ALA A 168 -12.28 14.88 12.91
CA ALA A 168 -13.01 13.69 13.30
C ALA A 168 -14.49 13.81 12.92
N GLN A 169 -14.95 13.02 11.97
CA GLN A 169 -16.37 12.79 11.81
C GLN A 169 -16.84 12.05 13.05
N THR A 170 -17.55 12.73 13.93
CA THR A 170 -18.12 12.12 15.12
C THR A 170 -19.13 11.07 14.69
N TYR A 171 -18.65 9.84 14.55
CA TYR A 171 -19.52 8.68 14.37
C TYR A 171 -20.29 8.47 15.66
N ARG A 172 -21.53 8.92 15.68
CA ARG A 172 -22.48 8.58 16.75
C ARG A 172 -23.05 7.20 16.44
N PRO A 173 -22.69 6.16 17.21
CA PRO A 173 -23.29 4.85 17.02
C PRO A 173 -24.81 4.95 17.26
N ARG A 174 -25.59 4.46 16.31
CA ARG A 174 -27.07 4.47 16.36
C ARG A 174 -27.68 3.61 17.47
N SER A 175 -26.90 2.84 18.23
CA SER A 175 -27.40 1.93 19.25
C SER A 175 -26.84 2.27 20.62
N ALA A 176 -27.74 2.44 21.57
CA ALA A 176 -27.43 2.66 22.99
C ALA A 176 -26.85 1.41 23.70
N ALA A 177 -26.75 0.27 23.00
CA ALA A 177 -26.39 -1.03 23.56
C ALA A 177 -24.90 -1.41 23.45
N ALA A 178 -24.03 -0.54 22.86
CA ALA A 178 -22.60 -0.85 22.79
C ALA A 178 -21.93 -0.73 24.16
N PRO A 179 -21.08 -1.69 24.57
CA PRO A 179 -20.39 -1.64 25.85
C PRO A 179 -19.55 -0.36 25.98
N ILE A 180 -19.64 0.25 27.13
CA ILE A 180 -19.09 1.58 27.44
C ILE A 180 -17.58 1.72 27.15
N ARG A 181 -16.80 0.65 27.26
CA ARG A 181 -15.34 0.67 27.06
C ARG A 181 -14.87 0.83 25.61
N ASP A 182 -15.66 0.42 24.60
CA ASP A 182 -15.30 0.55 23.18
C ASP A 182 -15.76 1.88 22.55
N ARG A 183 -16.51 2.68 23.30
CA ARG A 183 -17.06 3.98 22.83
C ARG A 183 -15.99 5.09 22.73
N PHE A 184 -14.82 4.91 23.33
CA PHE A 184 -13.93 6.04 23.66
C PHE A 184 -12.69 6.22 22.79
N ARG A 185 -12.43 5.38 21.78
CA ARG A 185 -11.43 5.72 20.79
C ARG A 185 -12.12 5.99 19.46
N GLU A 186 -12.21 7.25 19.14
CA GLU A 186 -12.62 7.72 17.83
C GLU A 186 -11.63 7.20 16.79
N VAL A 187 -12.11 6.93 15.58
CA VAL A 187 -11.27 6.63 14.44
C VAL A 187 -10.49 7.89 14.11
N GLN A 188 -9.17 7.81 14.11
CA GLN A 188 -8.30 8.89 13.68
C GLN A 188 -8.11 8.78 12.17
N SER A 189 -8.63 9.73 11.42
CA SER A 189 -8.51 9.75 9.97
C SER A 189 -7.48 10.78 9.53
N TYR A 190 -6.67 10.41 8.54
CA TYR A 190 -5.64 11.24 7.96
C TYR A 190 -5.77 11.23 6.45
N ASP A 191 -5.83 12.42 5.85
CA ASP A 191 -5.69 12.59 4.41
C ASP A 191 -4.22 12.62 4.05
N THR A 192 -3.84 11.84 3.05
CA THR A 192 -2.44 11.60 2.69
C THR A 192 -2.19 12.06 1.27
N GLY A 193 -1.26 13.01 1.11
CA GLY A 193 -0.78 13.46 -0.19
C GLY A 193 -1.69 14.46 -0.91
N LEU A 194 -2.56 15.18 -0.23
CA LEU A 194 -3.47 16.15 -0.86
C LEU A 194 -2.74 17.30 -1.57
N ALA A 195 -1.70 17.85 -0.95
CA ALA A 195 -0.93 18.93 -1.54
C ALA A 195 -0.09 18.44 -2.72
N ILE A 196 0.59 17.29 -2.55
CA ILE A 196 1.41 16.67 -3.59
C ILE A 196 0.53 16.21 -4.76
N GLY A 197 -0.57 15.53 -4.52
CA GLY A 197 -1.52 15.10 -5.56
C GLY A 197 -2.10 16.27 -6.35
N SER A 198 -2.39 17.39 -5.68
CA SER A 198 -2.83 18.61 -6.35
C SER A 198 -1.73 19.23 -7.22
N ALA A 199 -0.47 19.17 -6.79
CA ALA A 199 0.67 19.62 -7.58
C ALA A 199 0.90 18.73 -8.81
N LEU A 200 0.83 17.41 -8.64
CA LEU A 200 0.93 16.43 -9.72
C LEU A 200 -0.15 16.65 -10.79
N ARG A 201 -1.41 16.80 -10.39
CA ARG A 201 -2.51 17.08 -11.33
C ARG A 201 -2.28 18.35 -12.13
N ARG A 202 -1.75 19.42 -11.52
CA ARG A 202 -1.41 20.66 -12.22
C ARG A 202 -0.29 20.44 -13.24
N ALA A 203 0.79 19.79 -12.83
CA ALA A 203 1.91 19.48 -13.73
C ALA A 203 1.47 18.63 -14.93
N GLN A 204 0.66 17.61 -14.70
CA GLN A 204 0.10 16.76 -15.77
C GLN A 204 -0.81 17.55 -16.74
N ALA A 205 -1.60 18.51 -16.23
CA ALA A 205 -2.44 19.37 -17.06
C ALA A 205 -1.60 20.32 -17.93
N GLU A 206 -0.54 20.91 -17.36
CA GLU A 206 0.40 21.78 -18.09
C GLU A 206 1.13 21.03 -19.20
N GLU A 207 1.58 19.80 -18.91
CA GLU A 207 2.23 18.95 -19.90
C GLU A 207 1.30 18.60 -21.07
N LYS A 208 0.05 18.24 -20.77
CA LYS A 208 -0.97 17.98 -21.81
C LYS A 208 -1.22 19.20 -22.67
N ASN A 209 -1.31 20.39 -22.08
CA ASN A 209 -1.51 21.65 -22.80
C ASN A 209 -0.31 21.98 -23.71
N THR A 210 0.90 21.78 -23.20
CA THR A 210 2.14 22.01 -23.97
C THR A 210 2.23 21.06 -25.18
N LYS A 211 1.94 19.76 -24.96
CA LYS A 211 1.89 18.77 -26.04
C LYS A 211 0.80 19.09 -27.09
N ALA A 212 -0.36 19.58 -26.64
CA ALA A 212 -1.43 19.99 -27.56
C ALA A 212 -1.06 21.22 -28.40
N GLN A 213 -0.40 22.21 -27.78
CA GLN A 213 0.09 23.40 -28.50
C GLN A 213 1.18 23.05 -29.54
N GLN A 214 2.14 22.17 -29.18
CA GLN A 214 3.16 21.69 -30.09
C GLN A 214 2.57 20.96 -31.30
N ARG A 215 1.56 20.10 -31.09
CA ARG A 215 0.84 19.42 -32.20
C ARG A 215 0.05 20.38 -33.05
N GLY A 216 -0.55 21.42 -32.46
CA GLY A 216 -1.25 22.48 -33.20
C GLY A 216 -0.33 23.31 -34.09
N THR A 217 0.87 23.64 -33.59
CA THR A 217 1.90 24.37 -34.35
C THR A 217 2.51 23.52 -35.47
N ALA A 218 2.74 22.24 -35.24
CA ALA A 218 3.22 21.30 -36.25
C ALA A 218 2.22 21.13 -37.41
N ARG A 219 0.93 21.02 -37.10
CA ARG A 219 -0.14 20.96 -38.12
C ARG A 219 -0.26 22.24 -38.95
N ARG A 220 -0.09 23.42 -38.36
CA ARG A 220 -0.12 24.69 -39.09
C ARG A 220 1.08 24.83 -40.05
N ARG A 221 2.27 24.37 -39.66
CA ARG A 221 3.47 24.36 -40.52
C ARG A 221 3.33 23.40 -41.70
N SER A 222 2.78 22.23 -41.52
CA SER A 222 2.56 21.26 -42.62
C SER A 222 1.44 21.68 -43.58
N GLY A 223 0.47 22.47 -43.14
CA GLY A 223 -0.57 23.04 -44.00
C GLY A 223 -0.08 24.16 -44.92
N HIS A 224 0.96 24.90 -44.51
CA HIS A 224 1.49 26.03 -45.32
C HIS A 224 2.42 25.58 -46.45
N ILE A 225 2.96 24.37 -46.41
CA ILE A 225 3.86 23.85 -47.48
C ILE A 225 3.06 23.31 -48.68
N ARG A 226 1.76 23.10 -48.62
CA ARG A 226 0.91 22.55 -49.68
C ARG A 226 0.32 23.59 -50.66
N THR A 227 0.55 24.89 -50.46
CA THR A 227 -0.06 25.94 -51.28
C THR A 227 0.89 26.63 -52.28
N HIS A 228 2.10 26.13 -52.55
CA HIS A 228 3.03 26.70 -53.50
C HIS A 228 3.52 25.70 -54.56
N THR A 229 2.58 25.03 -55.24
CA THR A 229 2.89 24.32 -56.50
C THR A 229 1.67 24.43 -57.42
N GLN A 230 1.56 25.56 -58.09
CA GLN A 230 0.90 25.72 -59.39
C GLN A 230 1.75 26.55 -60.29
#